data_a446dcd91f993fe21754236c2a2bee4a
#
_entry.id   a446dcd91f993fe21754236c2a2bee4a
#
_cell.length_a   1.000
_cell.length_b   1.000
_cell.length_c   1.000
_cell.angle_alpha   90.00
_cell.angle_beta   90.00
_cell.angle_gamma   90.00
#
_symmetry.space_group_name_H-M   'P 1'
#
loop_
_entity.id
_entity.type
_entity.pdbx_description
1 polymer ?
#
loop_
_entity_poly.entity_id
_entity_poly.type
_entity_poly.pdbx_seq_one_letter_code
_entity_poly.pdbx_strand_id
1 'polypeptide(L)'
;MKLTNKAILEKANAAVTAGDNEEFLAFCTEDTEWNFVGEHVLRGKEAVREYMRKAYVEPPVFRVETLIEEGEFLTAVGQISLKNEAGKMIDYAYCDVWRFREGKMAELKAFVIETGSK
;
A
#
# COMPACT_ATOMS: atom_id res chain seq x y z
N MET A 1 17.99 3.48 -17.34
CA MET A 1 17.34 2.16 -17.21
C MET A 1 16.06 2.31 -16.39
N LYS A 2 14.97 1.80 -16.91
CA LYS A 2 13.71 1.86 -16.19
C LYS A 2 13.66 0.81 -15.10
N LEU A 3 13.12 1.18 -13.95
CA LEU A 3 12.86 0.23 -12.89
C LEU A 3 11.66 -0.65 -13.27
N THR A 4 11.69 -1.91 -12.85
CA THR A 4 10.51 -2.77 -13.00
C THR A 4 9.45 -2.31 -12.02
N ASN A 5 8.19 -2.66 -12.27
CA ASN A 5 7.11 -2.35 -11.34
C ASN A 5 7.39 -2.96 -9.96
N LYS A 6 7.95 -4.16 -9.95
CA LYS A 6 8.32 -4.84 -8.71
C LYS A 6 9.35 -4.02 -7.92
N ALA A 7 10.39 -3.51 -8.60
CA ALA A 7 11.42 -2.70 -7.93
C ALA A 7 10.82 -1.38 -7.42
N ILE A 8 9.89 -0.79 -8.16
CA ILE A 8 9.22 0.44 -7.74
C ILE A 8 8.42 0.19 -6.46
N LEU A 9 7.64 -0.88 -6.42
CA LEU A 9 6.87 -1.20 -5.23
C LEU A 9 7.77 -1.48 -4.04
N GLU A 10 8.88 -2.18 -4.24
CA GLU A 10 9.83 -2.45 -3.16
C GLU A 10 10.42 -1.17 -2.58
N LYS A 11 10.75 -0.20 -3.45
CA LYS A 11 11.25 1.10 -2.99
C LYS A 11 10.15 1.89 -2.26
N ALA A 12 8.92 1.86 -2.77
CA ALA A 12 7.80 2.53 -2.12
C ALA A 12 7.52 1.93 -0.75
N ASN A 13 7.54 0.61 -0.63
CA ASN A 13 7.34 -0.08 0.64
C ASN A 13 8.43 0.26 1.64
N ALA A 14 9.68 0.38 1.18
CA ALA A 14 10.80 0.77 2.04
C ALA A 14 10.57 2.17 2.62
N ALA A 15 10.02 3.08 1.82
CA ALA A 15 9.70 4.44 2.27
C ALA A 15 8.66 4.41 3.38
N VAL A 16 7.61 3.60 3.22
CA VAL A 16 6.56 3.46 4.24
C VAL A 16 7.16 2.92 5.54
N THR A 17 8.00 1.90 5.44
CA THR A 17 8.66 1.30 6.61
C THR A 17 9.54 2.32 7.33
N ALA A 18 10.16 3.23 6.57
CA ALA A 18 11.00 4.28 7.14
C ALA A 18 10.19 5.46 7.70
N GLY A 19 8.87 5.43 7.55
CA GLY A 19 8.00 6.51 8.01
C GLY A 19 7.93 7.70 7.06
N ASP A 20 8.41 7.55 5.83
CA ASP A 20 8.43 8.62 4.84
C ASP A 20 7.29 8.46 3.83
N ASN A 21 6.10 8.92 4.23
CA ASN A 21 4.91 8.82 3.39
C ASN A 21 5.05 9.64 2.11
N GLU A 22 5.72 10.79 2.16
CA GLU A 22 5.88 11.64 0.97
C GLU A 22 6.74 10.96 -0.09
N GLU A 23 7.76 10.22 0.31
CA GLU A 23 8.57 9.47 -0.64
C GLU A 23 7.74 8.37 -1.31
N PHE A 24 6.88 7.68 -0.52
CA PHE A 24 5.96 6.70 -1.09
C PHE A 24 5.05 7.37 -2.13
N LEU A 25 4.47 8.52 -1.78
CA LEU A 25 3.53 9.23 -2.65
C LEU A 25 4.20 9.71 -3.95
N ALA A 26 5.50 9.93 -3.93
CA ALA A 26 6.25 10.30 -5.13
C ALA A 26 6.22 9.20 -6.18
N PHE A 27 5.98 7.95 -5.77
CA PHE A 27 5.84 6.82 -6.69
C PHE A 27 4.41 6.64 -7.20
N CYS A 28 3.48 7.48 -6.78
CA CYS A 28 2.07 7.41 -7.19
C CYS A 28 1.74 8.47 -8.22
N THR A 29 0.75 8.19 -9.08
CA THR A 29 0.23 9.21 -10.00
C THR A 29 -0.59 10.22 -9.19
N GLU A 30 -0.79 11.43 -9.76
CA GLU A 30 -1.61 12.45 -9.09
C GLU A 30 -3.06 12.00 -8.92
N ASP A 31 -3.56 11.22 -9.87
CA ASP A 31 -4.93 10.71 -9.83
C ASP A 31 -5.01 9.28 -9.27
N THR A 32 -4.00 8.86 -8.52
CA THR A 32 -3.96 7.52 -7.94
C THR A 32 -5.24 7.21 -7.18
N GLU A 33 -5.70 5.96 -7.27
CA GLU A 33 -6.94 5.55 -6.63
C GLU A 33 -6.71 4.28 -5.83
N TRP A 34 -7.12 4.30 -4.57
CA TRP A 34 -7.04 3.14 -3.70
C TRP A 34 -8.45 2.66 -3.38
N ASN A 35 -8.76 1.45 -3.80
CA ASN A 35 -10.04 0.81 -3.52
C ASN A 35 -9.84 -0.27 -2.46
N PHE A 36 -10.29 0.01 -1.24
CA PHE A 36 -10.36 -1.01 -0.18
C PHE A 36 -11.66 -1.75 -0.39
N VAL A 37 -11.58 -2.87 -1.11
CA VAL A 37 -12.74 -3.58 -1.61
C VAL A 37 -13.68 -3.96 -0.46
N GLY A 38 -14.94 -3.55 -0.58
CA GLY A 38 -15.95 -3.80 0.45
C GLY A 38 -16.02 -2.72 1.52
N GLU A 39 -15.12 -1.75 1.51
CA GLU A 39 -15.08 -0.70 2.54
C GLU A 39 -15.23 0.71 1.96
N HIS A 40 -14.17 1.22 1.32
CA HIS A 40 -14.22 2.59 0.79
C HIS A 40 -13.19 2.76 -0.33
N VAL A 41 -13.32 3.86 -1.06
CA VAL A 41 -12.41 4.21 -2.15
C VAL A 41 -11.81 5.58 -1.89
N LEU A 42 -10.48 5.67 -2.03
CA LEU A 42 -9.75 6.93 -1.92
C LEU A 42 -9.37 7.37 -3.34
N ARG A 43 -9.78 8.56 -3.74
CA ARG A 43 -9.49 9.08 -5.07
C ARG A 43 -8.57 10.28 -5.00
N GLY A 44 -7.43 10.17 -5.70
CA GLY A 44 -6.44 11.22 -5.78
C GLY A 44 -5.35 11.10 -4.73
N LYS A 45 -4.18 11.65 -5.05
CA LYS A 45 -3.01 11.57 -4.17
C LYS A 45 -3.28 12.21 -2.79
N GLU A 46 -4.06 13.30 -2.75
CA GLU A 46 -4.37 13.96 -1.48
C GLU A 46 -5.19 13.07 -0.56
N ALA A 47 -6.17 12.33 -1.11
CA ALA A 47 -6.97 11.42 -0.30
C ALA A 47 -6.10 10.31 0.30
N VAL A 48 -5.16 9.80 -0.51
CA VAL A 48 -4.24 8.77 -0.04
C VAL A 48 -3.30 9.34 1.03
N ARG A 49 -2.81 10.57 0.84
CA ARG A 49 -1.95 11.24 1.82
C ARG A 49 -2.65 11.37 3.17
N GLU A 50 -3.91 11.81 3.16
CA GLU A 50 -4.70 11.95 4.38
C GLU A 50 -4.90 10.61 5.08
N TYR A 51 -5.21 9.58 4.29
CA TYR A 51 -5.38 8.24 4.84
C TYR A 51 -4.09 7.75 5.52
N MET A 52 -2.95 7.90 4.84
CA MET A 52 -1.67 7.45 5.39
C MET A 52 -1.32 8.21 6.67
N ARG A 53 -1.61 9.52 6.70
CA ARG A 53 -1.34 10.35 7.87
C ARG A 53 -2.09 9.84 9.09
N LYS A 54 -3.30 9.35 8.90
CA LYS A 54 -4.15 8.87 10.01
C LYS A 54 -3.87 7.40 10.34
N ALA A 55 -3.71 6.57 9.33
CA ALA A 55 -3.57 5.12 9.52
C ALA A 55 -2.15 4.73 9.93
N TYR A 56 -1.15 5.46 9.45
CA TYR A 56 0.25 5.14 9.66
C TYR A 56 0.91 6.16 10.60
N VAL A 57 0.27 6.45 11.72
CA VAL A 57 0.86 7.30 12.78
C VAL A 57 2.20 6.72 13.19
N GLU A 58 2.26 5.40 13.35
CA GLU A 58 3.50 4.65 13.43
C GLU A 58 3.61 3.83 12.16
N PRO A 59 4.82 3.64 11.61
CA PRO A 59 4.97 2.85 10.40
C PRO A 59 4.37 1.46 10.59
N PRO A 60 3.60 0.97 9.62
CA PRO A 60 3.04 -0.38 9.73
C PRO A 60 4.15 -1.42 9.64
N VAL A 61 3.95 -2.56 10.27
CA VAL A 61 4.86 -3.70 10.15
C VAL A 61 4.24 -4.63 9.13
N PHE A 62 4.93 -4.84 8.01
CA PHE A 62 4.37 -5.70 6.98
C PHE A 62 5.44 -6.60 6.38
N ARG A 63 4.97 -7.71 5.83
CA ARG A 63 5.83 -8.70 5.17
C ARG A 63 5.17 -9.11 3.87
N VAL A 64 5.88 -8.92 2.77
CA VAL A 64 5.43 -9.35 1.45
C VAL A 64 5.87 -10.80 1.27
N GLU A 65 4.92 -11.69 1.01
CA GLU A 65 5.20 -13.12 0.84
C GLU A 65 5.32 -13.51 -0.62
N THR A 66 4.52 -12.88 -1.47
CA THR A 66 4.48 -13.21 -2.89
C THR A 66 4.30 -11.94 -3.73
N LEU A 67 5.09 -11.82 -4.79
CA LEU A 67 4.94 -10.75 -5.78
C LEU A 67 4.80 -11.40 -7.15
N ILE A 68 3.76 -11.02 -7.88
CA ILE A 68 3.49 -11.53 -9.22
C ILE A 68 3.31 -10.33 -10.14
N GLU A 69 4.17 -10.21 -11.13
CA GLU A 69 4.14 -9.08 -12.06
C GLU A 69 3.79 -9.57 -13.47
N GLU A 70 2.83 -8.91 -14.10
CA GLU A 70 2.51 -9.17 -15.49
C GLU A 70 2.01 -7.89 -16.16
N GLY A 71 2.73 -7.43 -17.18
CA GLY A 71 2.37 -6.19 -17.86
C GLY A 71 2.43 -5.02 -16.90
N GLU A 72 1.35 -4.24 -16.86
CA GLU A 72 1.27 -3.09 -15.96
C GLU A 72 0.71 -3.44 -14.57
N PHE A 73 0.44 -4.72 -14.33
CA PHE A 73 -0.11 -5.18 -13.05
C PHE A 73 0.92 -5.85 -12.17
N LEU A 74 0.78 -5.65 -10.88
CA LEU A 74 1.62 -6.29 -9.87
C LEU A 74 0.74 -6.66 -8.68
N THR A 75 0.76 -7.94 -8.32
CA THR A 75 -0.01 -8.43 -7.17
C THR A 75 0.96 -8.72 -6.03
N ALA A 76 0.66 -8.17 -4.86
CA ALA A 76 1.44 -8.41 -3.65
C ALA A 76 0.55 -9.09 -2.61
N VAL A 77 0.98 -10.24 -2.14
CA VAL A 77 0.27 -10.98 -1.09
C VAL A 77 1.16 -11.02 0.14
N GLY A 78 0.59 -10.69 1.29
CA GLY A 78 1.39 -10.68 2.51
C GLY A 78 0.57 -10.44 3.75
N GLN A 79 1.26 -9.99 4.79
CA GLN A 79 0.67 -9.71 6.10
C GLN A 79 1.07 -8.32 6.54
N ILE A 80 0.18 -7.65 7.27
CA ILE A 80 0.44 -6.32 7.79
C ILE A 80 -0.15 -6.23 9.19
N SER A 81 0.57 -5.55 10.09
CA SER A 81 0.07 -5.25 11.43
C SER A 81 0.00 -3.75 11.58
N LEU A 82 -1.11 -3.27 12.07
CA LEU A 82 -1.38 -1.84 12.26
C LEU A 82 -1.87 -1.61 13.68
N LYS A 83 -1.43 -0.50 14.28
CA LYS A 83 -1.92 -0.08 15.57
C LYS A 83 -3.23 0.67 15.38
N ASN A 84 -4.30 0.25 16.09
CA ASN A 84 -5.59 0.92 16.00
C ASN A 84 -5.63 2.13 16.95
N GLU A 85 -6.77 2.82 16.99
CA GLU A 85 -6.95 4.02 17.81
C GLU A 85 -6.76 3.75 19.30
N ALA A 86 -7.07 2.53 19.75
CA ALA A 86 -6.89 2.13 21.13
C ALA A 86 -5.45 1.72 21.47
N GLY A 87 -4.54 1.81 20.50
CA GLY A 87 -3.15 1.43 20.69
C GLY A 87 -2.89 -0.07 20.57
N LYS A 88 -3.88 -0.83 20.11
CA LYS A 88 -3.79 -2.28 19.99
C LYS A 88 -3.32 -2.68 18.60
N MET A 89 -2.38 -3.62 18.54
CA MET A 89 -1.90 -4.14 17.26
C MET A 89 -2.90 -5.15 16.69
N ILE A 90 -3.33 -4.91 15.46
CA ILE A 90 -4.25 -5.78 14.74
C ILE A 90 -3.51 -6.36 13.54
N ASP A 91 -3.63 -7.67 13.36
CA ASP A 91 -2.99 -8.38 12.26
C ASP A 91 -3.98 -8.60 11.12
N TYR A 92 -3.50 -8.40 9.89
CA TYR A 92 -4.29 -8.58 8.66
C TYR A 92 -3.50 -9.39 7.66
N ALA A 93 -4.23 -10.17 6.86
CA ALA A 93 -3.68 -10.71 5.62
C ALA A 93 -4.15 -9.81 4.49
N TYR A 94 -3.30 -9.55 3.51
CA TYR A 94 -3.71 -8.68 2.41
C TYR A 94 -3.33 -9.28 1.06
N CYS A 95 -4.12 -8.90 0.06
CA CYS A 95 -3.80 -9.14 -1.34
C CYS A 95 -4.03 -7.82 -2.05
N ASP A 96 -2.95 -7.20 -2.50
CA ASP A 96 -3.00 -5.90 -3.17
C ASP A 96 -2.77 -6.10 -4.66
N VAL A 97 -3.71 -5.64 -5.48
CA VAL A 97 -3.56 -5.66 -6.93
C VAL A 97 -3.25 -4.23 -7.37
N TRP A 98 -2.00 -4.00 -7.76
CA TRP A 98 -1.53 -2.70 -8.22
C TRP A 98 -1.56 -2.62 -9.73
N ARG A 99 -1.94 -1.47 -10.25
CA ARG A 99 -1.80 -1.16 -11.66
C ARG A 99 -0.89 0.04 -11.80
N PHE A 100 0.11 -0.09 -12.67
CA PHE A 100 1.09 0.97 -12.91
C PHE A 100 0.78 1.69 -14.22
N ARG A 101 1.11 2.96 -14.28
CA ARG A 101 1.00 3.76 -15.49
C ARG A 101 2.24 4.62 -15.57
N GLU A 102 3.00 4.43 -16.67
CA GLU A 102 4.24 5.16 -16.91
C GLU A 102 5.21 5.09 -15.71
N GLY A 103 5.35 3.91 -15.13
CA GLY A 103 6.27 3.69 -14.04
C GLY A 103 5.82 4.20 -12.69
N LYS A 104 4.54 4.54 -12.54
CA LYS A 104 3.99 4.99 -11.26
C LYS A 104 2.73 4.21 -10.89
N MET A 105 2.51 4.10 -9.59
CA MET A 105 1.35 3.39 -9.06
C MET A 105 0.09 4.22 -9.28
N ALA A 106 -0.80 3.73 -10.16
CA ALA A 106 -2.00 4.46 -10.55
C ALA A 106 -3.25 3.96 -9.84
N GLU A 107 -3.36 2.66 -9.60
CA GLU A 107 -4.55 2.08 -8.98
C GLU A 107 -4.15 0.96 -8.04
N LEU A 108 -4.89 0.85 -6.96
CA LEU A 108 -4.77 -0.25 -6.00
C LEU A 108 -6.15 -0.83 -5.74
N LYS A 109 -6.28 -2.14 -5.84
CA LYS A 109 -7.41 -2.86 -5.26
C LYS A 109 -6.86 -3.65 -4.09
N ALA A 110 -7.25 -3.27 -2.89
CA ALA A 110 -6.77 -3.90 -1.67
C ALA A 110 -7.84 -4.80 -1.09
N PHE A 111 -7.46 -6.07 -0.89
CA PHE A 111 -8.31 -7.06 -0.22
C PHE A 111 -7.63 -7.35 1.10
N VAL A 112 -8.20 -6.83 2.19
CA VAL A 112 -7.58 -6.89 3.51
C VAL A 112 -8.53 -7.58 4.48
N ILE A 113 -8.02 -8.62 5.13
CA ILE A 113 -8.81 -9.46 6.04
C ILE A 113 -8.14 -9.48 7.39
N GLU A 114 -8.87 -9.11 8.43
CA GLU A 114 -8.34 -9.18 9.79
C GLU A 114 -8.16 -10.65 10.18
N THR A 115 -6.97 -10.99 10.69
CA THR A 115 -6.66 -12.37 11.05
C THR A 115 -6.49 -12.54 12.56
N GLY A 116 -6.31 -11.46 13.30
CA GLY A 116 -6.18 -11.53 14.74
C GLY A 116 -5.77 -10.23 15.37
N SER A 117 -5.55 -10.28 16.68
CA SER A 117 -5.07 -9.13 17.43
C SER A 117 -4.12 -9.61 18.50
N LYS A 118 -3.19 -8.74 18.87
CA LYS A 118 -2.22 -9.02 19.93
C LYS A 118 -2.47 -8.17 21.16
#